data_14511e851a96ae6128b0cbe3e80b8cd7
#
_entry.id   14511e851a96ae6128b0cbe3e80b8cd7
#
_cell.length_a   1.000
_cell.length_b   1.000
_cell.length_c   1.000
_cell.angle_alpha   90.00
_cell.angle_beta   90.00
_cell.angle_gamma   90.00
#
_symmetry.space_group_name_H-M   'P 1'
#
loop_
_entity.id
_entity.type
_entity.pdbx_description
1 polymer ?
#
loop_
_entity_poly.entity_id
_entity_poly.type
_entity_poly.pdbx_seq_one_letter_code
_entity_poly.pdbx_strand_id
1 'polypeptide(L)'
;MSGRALPGALALCLAGLLAPAPALAHHGSAVVGMAGPEGPGAALETTSPIPLPRGALFLMVKSEWVPYRQFDWADPENKTYSLFDTLVAGYGFAPWLSAYVFLPYNVKAQDGAGTNVGFGDPGVLVSLAFKYDEGFRLVPAKESLDELQDWHFSVFGLLTVPMGPTIAATPALEWYAPDMQTGFGSPSFQLGLSAAKQLDDDLTWLADASFQYFLPHTYPFTRYQFGFETRVNTALAWRVVATPGFRLDLAGEVNFLNLVPDREADGGGSLQPLPASGGTILYGGLGVRAYAGRFSAALAARTSFARWLNDQAAQQGSEGLEVARVALTLSWVLPQ
;
A
#
# COMPACT_ATOMS: atom_id res chain seq x y z
N MET A 1 63.22 24.42 -7.75
CA MET A 1 62.03 25.05 -8.39
C MET A 1 60.84 24.20 -8.11
N SER A 2 59.93 24.74 -7.33
CA SER A 2 58.84 24.18 -6.66
C SER A 2 57.60 24.04 -7.59
N GLY A 3 57.03 22.88 -7.65
CA GLY A 3 55.70 22.66 -8.24
C GLY A 3 54.67 22.45 -7.15
N ARG A 4 53.90 23.47 -6.82
CA ARG A 4 52.65 23.35 -6.03
C ARG A 4 51.47 23.22 -7.01
N ALA A 5 50.83 22.08 -7.00
CA ALA A 5 49.46 21.96 -7.49
C ALA A 5 48.79 20.73 -6.87
N LEU A 6 48.02 20.94 -5.80
CA LEU A 6 46.97 20.01 -5.34
C LEU A 6 46.19 20.62 -4.16
N PRO A 7 45.22 21.54 -4.42
CA PRO A 7 44.04 21.55 -3.57
C PRO A 7 42.72 21.46 -4.32
N GLY A 8 42.71 21.45 -5.69
CA GLY A 8 41.45 21.46 -6.44
C GLY A 8 40.72 20.12 -6.51
N ALA A 9 41.43 19.00 -6.46
CA ALA A 9 40.82 17.68 -6.59
C ALA A 9 40.09 17.19 -5.31
N LEU A 10 40.53 17.65 -4.14
CA LEU A 10 39.89 17.27 -2.87
C LEU A 10 38.59 18.03 -2.62
N ALA A 11 38.47 19.25 -3.17
CA ALA A 11 37.26 20.06 -3.05
C ALA A 11 36.11 19.57 -3.96
N LEU A 12 36.41 18.96 -5.11
CA LEU A 12 35.38 18.36 -5.98
C LEU A 12 34.87 17.03 -5.45
N CYS A 13 35.69 16.26 -4.74
CA CYS A 13 35.21 15.00 -4.11
C CYS A 13 34.35 15.25 -2.88
N LEU A 14 34.52 16.37 -2.16
CA LEU A 14 33.64 16.72 -1.03
C LEU A 14 32.31 17.38 -1.45
N ALA A 15 32.26 18.01 -2.63
CA ALA A 15 31.01 18.60 -3.14
C ALA A 15 30.02 17.57 -3.68
N GLY A 16 30.48 16.38 -4.08
CA GLY A 16 29.63 15.25 -4.49
C GLY A 16 28.98 14.49 -3.33
N LEU A 17 29.43 14.74 -2.09
CA LEU A 17 28.88 14.06 -0.88
C LEU A 17 27.76 14.85 -0.18
N LEU A 18 27.36 16.01 -0.72
CA LEU A 18 26.33 16.88 -0.15
C LEU A 18 25.14 17.10 -1.09
N ALA A 19 24.99 16.29 -2.14
CA ALA A 19 23.73 16.27 -2.86
C ALA A 19 22.68 15.62 -1.95
N PRO A 20 21.57 16.28 -1.63
CA PRO A 20 20.47 15.63 -0.91
C PRO A 20 19.99 14.47 -1.76
N ALA A 21 20.16 13.23 -1.25
CA ALA A 21 19.57 12.07 -1.89
C ALA A 21 18.04 12.29 -1.94
N PRO A 22 17.37 12.13 -3.09
CA PRO A 22 15.94 12.26 -3.16
C PRO A 22 15.30 11.19 -2.27
N ALA A 23 14.57 11.63 -1.28
CA ALA A 23 13.87 10.74 -0.36
C ALA A 23 12.54 10.28 -1.01
N LEU A 24 12.29 9.01 -0.97
CA LEU A 24 11.27 8.35 -1.76
C LEU A 24 10.53 7.35 -0.86
N ALA A 25 9.24 7.56 -0.65
CA ALA A 25 8.38 6.63 0.11
C ALA A 25 7.59 5.72 -0.85
N HIS A 26 7.60 4.40 -0.64
CA HIS A 26 6.92 3.48 -1.56
C HIS A 26 6.46 2.20 -0.91
N HIS A 27 5.15 2.06 -0.81
CA HIS A 27 4.53 0.84 -0.29
C HIS A 27 3.31 0.46 -1.12
N GLY A 28 3.21 -0.82 -1.49
CA GLY A 28 1.95 -1.41 -1.92
C GLY A 28 0.99 -1.49 -0.73
N SER A 29 -0.26 -1.08 -0.91
CA SER A 29 -1.26 -1.17 0.16
C SER A 29 -1.70 -2.61 0.37
N ALA A 30 -1.57 -3.13 1.59
CA ALA A 30 -2.16 -4.39 2.00
C ALA A 30 -3.66 -4.17 2.28
N VAL A 31 -4.47 -4.24 1.23
CA VAL A 31 -5.92 -4.06 1.31
C VAL A 31 -6.61 -5.38 1.00
N VAL A 32 -7.54 -5.76 1.85
CA VAL A 32 -8.39 -6.93 1.64
C VAL A 32 -9.83 -6.46 1.44
N GLY A 33 -10.27 -6.45 0.18
CA GLY A 33 -11.66 -6.23 -0.17
C GLY A 33 -12.37 -7.56 -0.37
N MET A 34 -13.30 -7.90 0.52
CA MET A 34 -14.12 -9.09 0.40
C MET A 34 -15.57 -8.72 0.18
N ALA A 35 -16.18 -9.34 -0.81
CA ALA A 35 -17.62 -9.46 -0.97
C ALA A 35 -17.90 -10.79 -1.67
N GLY A 36 -19.04 -11.36 -1.37
CA GLY A 36 -19.57 -12.51 -2.13
C GLY A 36 -20.49 -12.04 -3.25
N PRO A 37 -21.06 -12.98 -4.04
CA PRO A 37 -22.09 -12.66 -5.04
C PRO A 37 -23.38 -12.12 -4.39
N GLU A 38 -23.56 -12.37 -3.11
CA GLU A 38 -24.66 -11.89 -2.28
C GLU A 38 -24.09 -10.99 -1.15
N GLY A 39 -24.86 -10.00 -0.70
CA GLY A 39 -24.47 -9.08 0.38
C GLY A 39 -23.76 -7.80 -0.08
N PRO A 40 -23.07 -7.11 0.84
CA PRO A 40 -22.43 -5.82 0.59
C PRO A 40 -21.40 -5.87 -0.54
N GLY A 41 -21.27 -4.76 -1.29
CA GLY A 41 -20.22 -4.57 -2.27
C GLY A 41 -18.82 -4.46 -1.61
N ALA A 42 -17.76 -4.77 -2.36
CA ALA A 42 -16.41 -4.52 -1.93
C ALA A 42 -15.81 -3.35 -2.71
N ALA A 43 -15.08 -2.52 -2.00
CA ALA A 43 -14.27 -1.47 -2.56
C ALA A 43 -13.04 -2.02 -3.34
N LEU A 44 -12.24 -1.12 -3.88
CA LEU A 44 -11.04 -1.45 -4.67
C LEU A 44 -9.78 -1.37 -3.79
N GLU A 45 -9.66 -0.28 -3.00
CA GLU A 45 -8.54 0.00 -2.10
C GLU A 45 -8.98 0.14 -0.63
N THR A 46 -10.26 0.45 -0.37
CA THR A 46 -10.80 0.55 0.98
C THR A 46 -10.99 -0.84 1.59
N THR A 47 -10.49 -1.05 2.80
CA THR A 47 -10.57 -2.33 3.52
C THR A 47 -12.02 -2.65 3.89
N SER A 48 -12.49 -3.84 3.53
CA SER A 48 -13.81 -4.31 3.91
C SER A 48 -13.81 -4.88 5.34
N PRO A 49 -14.82 -4.57 6.17
CA PRO A 49 -14.96 -5.18 7.49
C PRO A 49 -15.55 -6.60 7.46
N ILE A 50 -16.00 -7.07 6.29
CA ILE A 50 -16.67 -8.37 6.16
C ILE A 50 -15.66 -9.50 6.36
N PRO A 51 -15.85 -10.37 7.36
CA PRO A 51 -14.92 -11.46 7.65
C PRO A 51 -15.05 -12.60 6.64
N LEU A 52 -14.04 -13.47 6.60
CA LEU A 52 -14.14 -14.76 5.93
C LEU A 52 -15.11 -15.69 6.70
N PRO A 53 -15.98 -16.42 6.01
CA PRO A 53 -16.75 -17.47 6.66
C PRO A 53 -15.82 -18.43 7.41
N ARG A 54 -16.28 -18.96 8.55
CA ARG A 54 -15.50 -19.95 9.31
C ARG A 54 -15.12 -21.13 8.43
N GLY A 55 -13.82 -21.48 8.41
CA GLY A 55 -13.27 -22.59 7.64
C GLY A 55 -13.01 -22.24 6.16
N ALA A 56 -13.44 -21.10 5.66
CA ALA A 56 -13.16 -20.69 4.30
C ALA A 56 -11.68 -20.33 4.12
N LEU A 57 -11.11 -20.75 2.99
CA LEU A 57 -9.81 -20.33 2.51
C LEU A 57 -10.00 -19.25 1.44
N PHE A 58 -9.24 -18.18 1.54
CA PHE A 58 -9.20 -17.08 0.58
C PHE A 58 -7.84 -17.03 -0.11
N LEU A 59 -7.85 -16.88 -1.42
CA LEU A 59 -6.64 -16.64 -2.22
C LEU A 59 -6.86 -15.38 -3.06
N MET A 60 -5.84 -14.52 -3.16
CA MET A 60 -5.88 -13.31 -3.99
C MET A 60 -4.51 -13.03 -4.60
N VAL A 61 -4.52 -12.55 -5.83
CA VAL A 61 -3.38 -11.91 -6.49
C VAL A 61 -3.81 -10.50 -6.85
N LYS A 62 -3.02 -9.52 -6.43
CA LYS A 62 -3.16 -8.12 -6.82
C LYS A 62 -1.88 -7.71 -7.55
N SER A 63 -2.02 -7.08 -8.72
CA SER A 63 -0.92 -6.48 -9.48
C SER A 63 -1.23 -5.01 -9.66
N GLU A 64 -0.34 -4.12 -9.23
CA GLU A 64 -0.50 -2.67 -9.28
C GLU A 64 0.66 -2.04 -10.06
N TRP A 65 0.37 -1.45 -11.21
CA TRP A 65 1.32 -0.71 -12.03
C TRP A 65 1.25 0.78 -11.73
N VAL A 66 2.42 1.39 -11.48
CA VAL A 66 2.57 2.76 -11.00
C VAL A 66 3.63 3.49 -11.83
N PRO A 67 3.27 4.17 -12.95
CA PRO A 67 4.17 5.04 -13.68
C PRO A 67 4.33 6.39 -12.96
N TYR A 68 5.56 6.92 -12.91
CA TYR A 68 5.87 8.18 -12.27
C TYR A 68 6.01 9.33 -13.28
N ARG A 69 5.77 10.55 -12.80
CA ARG A 69 6.03 11.77 -13.54
C ARG A 69 7.53 11.97 -13.67
N GLN A 70 7.95 12.40 -14.86
CA GLN A 70 9.34 12.71 -15.16
C GLN A 70 9.58 14.20 -14.96
N PHE A 71 10.76 14.57 -14.45
CA PHE A 71 11.14 15.92 -14.15
C PHE A 71 12.53 16.19 -14.73
N ASP A 72 12.70 17.30 -15.48
CA ASP A 72 13.98 17.67 -16.10
C ASP A 72 15.10 17.89 -15.07
N TRP A 73 14.76 18.40 -13.90
CA TRP A 73 15.70 18.62 -12.80
C TRP A 73 16.20 17.33 -12.13
N ALA A 74 15.50 16.23 -12.31
CA ALA A 74 15.84 14.91 -11.76
C ALA A 74 16.47 13.98 -12.81
N ASP A 75 16.66 14.43 -14.06
CA ASP A 75 17.34 13.65 -15.10
C ASP A 75 18.86 13.54 -14.80
N PRO A 76 19.49 12.33 -14.83
CA PRO A 76 18.94 11.03 -15.28
C PRO A 76 18.42 10.12 -14.15
N GLU A 77 17.99 10.64 -13.01
CA GLU A 77 17.66 9.84 -11.82
C GLU A 77 16.14 9.73 -11.55
N ASN A 78 15.31 10.02 -12.56
CA ASN A 78 13.87 9.90 -12.42
C ASN A 78 13.44 8.44 -12.14
N LYS A 79 12.55 8.22 -11.18
CA LYS A 79 11.77 6.98 -11.15
C LYS A 79 10.90 6.89 -12.38
N THR A 80 10.89 5.74 -13.04
CA THR A 80 10.10 5.50 -14.24
C THR A 80 8.79 4.81 -13.92
N TYR A 81 8.85 3.68 -13.26
CA TYR A 81 7.66 2.96 -12.80
C TYR A 81 7.97 2.03 -11.63
N SER A 82 6.91 1.62 -10.93
CA SER A 82 6.93 0.47 -10.04
C SER A 82 5.82 -0.51 -10.42
N LEU A 83 6.05 -1.79 -10.20
CA LEU A 83 5.06 -2.84 -10.22
C LEU A 83 5.04 -3.49 -8.84
N PHE A 84 3.86 -3.49 -8.21
CA PHE A 84 3.65 -4.09 -6.90
C PHE A 84 2.69 -5.27 -7.05
N ASP A 85 3.24 -6.47 -7.04
CA ASP A 85 2.46 -7.71 -7.02
C ASP A 85 2.31 -8.18 -5.58
N THR A 86 1.13 -8.65 -5.20
CA THR A 86 0.90 -9.20 -3.87
C THR A 86 0.08 -10.48 -3.98
N LEU A 87 0.64 -11.57 -3.48
CA LEU A 87 -0.10 -12.80 -3.24
C LEU A 87 -0.64 -12.78 -1.82
N VAL A 88 -1.93 -13.10 -1.65
CA VAL A 88 -2.58 -13.17 -0.34
C VAL A 88 -3.23 -14.52 -0.16
N ALA A 89 -3.01 -15.11 1.01
CA ALA A 89 -3.78 -16.25 1.50
C ALA A 89 -4.46 -15.88 2.81
N GLY A 90 -5.76 -16.17 2.94
CA GLY A 90 -6.56 -15.85 4.13
C GLY A 90 -7.33 -17.06 4.63
N TYR A 91 -7.65 -17.09 5.93
CA TYR A 91 -8.43 -18.14 6.57
C TYR A 91 -9.40 -17.56 7.60
N GLY A 92 -10.65 -18.03 7.55
CA GLY A 92 -11.68 -17.72 8.53
C GLY A 92 -11.64 -18.68 9.73
N PHE A 93 -11.12 -18.24 10.87
CA PHE A 93 -11.06 -19.03 12.10
C PHE A 93 -12.41 -19.10 12.82
N ALA A 94 -13.11 -17.98 12.82
CA ALA A 94 -14.45 -17.85 13.36
C ALA A 94 -15.27 -16.90 12.47
N PRO A 95 -16.60 -16.84 12.61
CA PRO A 95 -17.42 -15.91 11.81
C PRO A 95 -16.99 -14.43 11.96
N TRP A 96 -16.30 -14.10 13.03
CA TRP A 96 -15.85 -12.77 13.41
C TRP A 96 -14.31 -12.63 13.42
N LEU A 97 -13.55 -13.70 13.07
CA LEU A 97 -12.08 -13.70 13.12
C LEU A 97 -11.50 -14.26 11.84
N SER A 98 -10.76 -13.43 11.13
CA SER A 98 -10.02 -13.81 9.93
C SER A 98 -8.54 -13.43 10.07
N ALA A 99 -7.65 -14.22 9.45
CA ALA A 99 -6.26 -13.84 9.30
C ALA A 99 -5.82 -14.03 7.85
N TYR A 100 -4.84 -13.20 7.44
CA TYR A 100 -4.31 -13.16 6.08
C TYR A 100 -2.79 -13.06 6.11
N VAL A 101 -2.15 -13.75 5.18
CA VAL A 101 -0.71 -13.65 4.91
C VAL A 101 -0.53 -12.96 3.58
N PHE A 102 0.35 -11.97 3.52
CA PHE A 102 0.70 -11.21 2.33
C PHE A 102 2.13 -11.53 1.93
N LEU A 103 2.35 -11.80 0.67
CA LEU A 103 3.68 -11.99 0.09
C LEU A 103 3.84 -11.01 -1.08
N PRO A 104 4.48 -9.85 -0.86
CA PRO A 104 4.71 -8.87 -1.91
C PRO A 104 5.88 -9.26 -2.80
N TYR A 105 5.79 -8.90 -4.08
CA TYR A 105 6.86 -8.98 -5.06
C TYR A 105 6.91 -7.66 -5.81
N ASN A 106 8.06 -6.99 -5.78
CA ASN A 106 8.19 -5.61 -6.22
C ASN A 106 9.17 -5.51 -7.40
N VAL A 107 8.82 -4.70 -8.40
CA VAL A 107 9.71 -4.19 -9.44
C VAL A 107 9.76 -2.68 -9.29
N LYS A 108 10.96 -2.11 -9.18
CA LYS A 108 11.17 -0.68 -9.03
C LYS A 108 12.22 -0.23 -10.03
N ALA A 109 11.85 0.65 -10.96
CA ALA A 109 12.70 1.12 -12.04
C ALA A 109 13.00 2.61 -11.89
N GLN A 110 14.29 2.97 -12.03
CA GLN A 110 14.80 4.34 -11.96
C GLN A 110 15.83 4.53 -13.07
N ASP A 111 15.74 5.65 -13.78
CA ASP A 111 16.73 6.02 -14.80
C ASP A 111 18.12 6.18 -14.14
N GLY A 112 19.16 5.87 -14.89
CA GLY A 112 20.54 5.91 -14.36
C GLY A 112 20.87 4.76 -13.39
N ALA A 113 19.98 4.42 -12.46
CA ALA A 113 20.21 3.37 -11.45
C ALA A 113 19.76 1.97 -11.90
N GLY A 114 18.84 1.86 -12.89
CA GLY A 114 18.34 0.59 -13.40
C GLY A 114 17.09 0.07 -12.66
N THR A 115 16.92 -1.25 -12.63
CA THR A 115 15.71 -1.89 -12.08
C THR A 115 16.05 -2.86 -10.97
N ASN A 116 15.46 -2.68 -9.80
CA ASN A 116 15.51 -3.62 -8.69
C ASN A 116 14.24 -4.49 -8.66
N VAL A 117 14.42 -5.80 -8.47
CA VAL A 117 13.34 -6.80 -8.52
C VAL A 117 13.50 -7.78 -7.38
N GLY A 118 12.44 -8.10 -6.67
CA GLY A 118 12.48 -9.10 -5.61
C GLY A 118 11.25 -9.18 -4.74
N PHE A 119 11.23 -10.17 -3.86
CA PHE A 119 10.21 -10.25 -2.82
C PHE A 119 10.38 -9.09 -1.83
N GLY A 120 9.25 -8.54 -1.39
CA GLY A 120 9.20 -7.58 -0.28
C GLY A 120 9.08 -8.29 1.06
N ASP A 121 8.79 -7.53 2.09
CA ASP A 121 8.59 -8.05 3.44
C ASP A 121 7.20 -8.68 3.58
N PRO A 122 7.08 -9.97 3.87
CA PRO A 122 5.79 -10.60 4.08
C PRO A 122 5.09 -10.03 5.31
N GLY A 123 3.75 -10.06 5.30
CA GLY A 123 2.94 -9.55 6.39
C GLY A 123 1.87 -10.53 6.83
N VAL A 124 1.46 -10.41 8.09
CA VAL A 124 0.32 -11.13 8.66
C VAL A 124 -0.67 -10.10 9.19
N LEU A 125 -1.90 -10.14 8.66
CA LEU A 125 -3.01 -9.32 9.11
C LEU A 125 -4.02 -10.19 9.85
N VAL A 126 -4.49 -9.70 10.99
CA VAL A 126 -5.61 -10.28 11.75
C VAL A 126 -6.73 -9.26 11.81
N SER A 127 -7.95 -9.69 11.54
CA SER A 127 -9.15 -8.85 11.54
C SER A 127 -10.21 -9.44 12.45
N LEU A 128 -10.74 -8.61 13.35
CA LEU A 128 -11.86 -8.89 14.25
C LEU A 128 -13.08 -8.12 13.78
N ALA A 129 -14.16 -8.80 13.43
CA ALA A 129 -15.36 -8.22 12.86
C ALA A 129 -16.52 -8.16 13.86
N PHE A 130 -17.25 -7.05 13.81
CA PHE A 130 -18.38 -6.73 14.65
C PHE A 130 -19.52 -6.23 13.76
N LYS A 131 -20.75 -6.37 14.24
CA LYS A 131 -21.90 -5.68 13.66
C LYS A 131 -22.60 -4.83 14.71
N TYR A 132 -23.36 -3.86 14.27
CA TYR A 132 -24.21 -3.03 15.10
C TYR A 132 -25.67 -3.13 14.63
N ASP A 133 -26.49 -3.67 15.53
CA ASP A 133 -27.94 -3.78 15.40
C ASP A 133 -28.45 -3.77 16.85
N GLU A 134 -29.13 -2.71 17.26
CA GLU A 134 -29.54 -2.45 18.66
C GLU A 134 -28.38 -2.52 19.70
N GLY A 135 -27.13 -2.71 19.26
CA GLY A 135 -25.91 -2.83 20.05
C GLY A 135 -24.77 -3.50 19.33
N PHE A 136 -23.52 -3.29 19.80
CA PHE A 136 -22.35 -3.96 19.25
C PHE A 136 -22.34 -5.44 19.62
N ARG A 137 -22.18 -6.32 18.62
CA ARG A 137 -22.01 -7.77 18.78
C ARG A 137 -20.99 -8.31 17.77
N LEU A 138 -20.37 -9.43 18.07
CA LEU A 138 -19.54 -10.14 17.11
C LEU A 138 -20.40 -10.62 15.93
N VAL A 139 -19.84 -10.65 14.70
CA VAL A 139 -20.55 -11.18 13.53
C VAL A 139 -20.96 -12.63 13.79
N PRO A 140 -22.23 -13.00 13.63
CA PRO A 140 -22.71 -14.36 13.90
C PRO A 140 -22.31 -15.33 12.79
N ALA A 141 -22.47 -16.63 13.03
CA ALA A 141 -22.11 -17.68 12.07
C ALA A 141 -22.98 -17.68 10.79
N LYS A 142 -24.18 -17.13 10.88
CA LYS A 142 -25.09 -16.96 9.76
C LYS A 142 -25.77 -15.62 9.90
N GLU A 143 -25.84 -14.89 8.81
CA GLU A 143 -26.56 -13.64 8.68
C GLU A 143 -27.65 -13.80 7.63
N SER A 144 -28.82 -13.24 7.89
CA SER A 144 -29.88 -13.07 6.89
C SER A 144 -29.49 -11.96 5.90
N LEU A 145 -30.20 -11.84 4.79
CA LEU A 145 -29.98 -10.75 3.83
C LEU A 145 -30.24 -9.38 4.47
N ASP A 146 -31.21 -9.28 5.37
CA ASP A 146 -31.51 -8.07 6.14
C ASP A 146 -30.35 -7.73 7.09
N GLU A 147 -29.81 -8.72 7.79
CA GLU A 147 -28.65 -8.52 8.68
C GLU A 147 -27.38 -8.13 7.94
N LEU A 148 -27.19 -8.51 6.67
CA LEU A 148 -26.08 -8.07 5.83
C LEU A 148 -26.17 -6.58 5.47
N GLN A 149 -27.35 -5.97 5.56
CA GLN A 149 -27.55 -4.53 5.38
C GLN A 149 -27.20 -3.71 6.62
N ASP A 150 -27.04 -4.34 7.80
CA ASP A 150 -26.63 -3.66 9.03
C ASP A 150 -25.21 -3.05 8.94
N TRP A 151 -24.90 -2.24 9.94
CA TRP A 151 -23.53 -1.76 10.09
C TRP A 151 -22.56 -2.88 10.44
N HIS A 152 -21.53 -3.04 9.62
CA HIS A 152 -20.40 -3.91 9.91
C HIS A 152 -19.16 -3.08 10.19
N PHE A 153 -18.37 -3.54 11.16
CA PHE A 153 -17.12 -2.91 11.57
C PHE A 153 -16.03 -3.98 11.71
N SER A 154 -14.79 -3.60 11.52
CA SER A 154 -13.67 -4.43 11.97
C SER A 154 -12.56 -3.60 12.59
N VAL A 155 -11.84 -4.24 13.52
CA VAL A 155 -10.52 -3.80 13.98
C VAL A 155 -9.52 -4.75 13.36
N PHE A 156 -8.48 -4.22 12.73
CA PHE A 156 -7.44 -5.06 12.14
C PHE A 156 -6.04 -4.58 12.53
N GLY A 157 -5.12 -5.54 12.61
CA GLY A 157 -3.70 -5.29 12.82
C GLY A 157 -2.86 -6.06 11.81
N LEU A 158 -1.82 -5.43 11.28
CA LEU A 158 -0.83 -6.03 10.39
C LEU A 158 0.55 -5.93 11.02
N LEU A 159 1.30 -7.02 10.94
CA LEU A 159 2.73 -7.08 11.25
C LEU A 159 3.47 -7.50 9.97
N THR A 160 4.48 -6.73 9.53
CA THR A 160 5.41 -7.18 8.50
C THR A 160 6.69 -7.73 9.11
N VAL A 161 7.26 -8.74 8.47
CA VAL A 161 8.50 -9.40 8.90
C VAL A 161 9.60 -9.06 7.88
N PRO A 162 10.78 -8.55 8.30
CA PRO A 162 11.82 -8.09 7.39
C PRO A 162 12.55 -9.28 6.73
N MET A 163 11.99 -9.78 5.64
CA MET A 163 12.55 -10.89 4.87
C MET A 163 12.95 -10.48 3.44
N GLY A 164 12.50 -9.31 2.99
CA GLY A 164 12.88 -8.75 1.70
C GLY A 164 14.33 -8.28 1.67
N PRO A 165 15.03 -8.38 0.51
CA PRO A 165 16.38 -7.88 0.37
C PRO A 165 16.50 -6.38 0.64
N THR A 166 17.59 -6.00 1.32
CA THR A 166 17.95 -4.60 1.66
C THR A 166 19.37 -4.23 1.23
N ILE A 167 20.02 -5.12 0.47
CA ILE A 167 21.42 -5.00 0.03
C ILE A 167 21.56 -5.14 -1.49
N ALA A 168 20.49 -4.86 -2.23
CA ALA A 168 20.55 -4.87 -3.69
C ALA A 168 21.37 -3.67 -4.18
N ALA A 169 22.19 -3.90 -5.22
CA ALA A 169 23.05 -2.91 -5.83
C ALA A 169 22.65 -2.64 -7.29
N THR A 170 22.96 -1.43 -7.75
CA THR A 170 22.82 -1.01 -9.14
C THR A 170 23.81 -1.76 -10.04
N PRO A 171 23.64 -1.73 -11.38
CA PRO A 171 24.64 -2.25 -12.30
C PRO A 171 26.03 -1.62 -12.17
N ALA A 172 26.13 -0.40 -11.62
CA ALA A 172 27.40 0.28 -11.31
C ALA A 172 28.02 -0.17 -9.97
N LEU A 173 27.42 -1.17 -9.29
CA LEU A 173 27.84 -1.69 -7.99
C LEU A 173 27.69 -0.70 -6.82
N GLU A 174 26.86 0.30 -6.97
CA GLU A 174 26.42 1.20 -5.91
C GLU A 174 25.16 0.61 -5.25
N TRP A 175 24.95 0.91 -3.96
CA TRP A 175 23.74 0.45 -3.29
C TRP A 175 22.51 1.23 -3.77
N TYR A 176 21.41 0.53 -4.05
CA TYR A 176 20.12 1.20 -4.23
C TYR A 176 19.73 1.94 -2.95
N ALA A 177 19.14 3.12 -3.10
CA ALA A 177 18.55 3.88 -2.00
C ALA A 177 17.52 3.03 -1.22
N PRO A 178 17.27 3.29 0.08
CA PRO A 178 16.38 2.47 0.91
C PRO A 178 14.98 2.24 0.30
N ASP A 179 14.42 3.24 -0.35
CA ASP A 179 13.12 3.18 -1.02
C ASP A 179 13.11 2.39 -2.33
N MET A 180 14.27 2.25 -2.97
CA MET A 180 14.48 1.39 -4.14
C MET A 180 14.76 -0.08 -3.74
N GLN A 181 15.07 -0.37 -2.49
CA GLN A 181 15.15 -1.75 -1.99
C GLN A 181 13.76 -2.41 -2.01
N THR A 182 13.70 -3.73 -2.15
CA THR A 182 12.42 -4.45 -2.18
C THR A 182 11.86 -4.75 -0.79
N GLY A 183 12.71 -4.81 0.24
CA GLY A 183 12.36 -4.93 1.65
C GLY A 183 12.68 -3.66 2.45
N PHE A 184 12.01 -3.48 3.59
CA PHE A 184 12.25 -2.36 4.53
C PHE A 184 13.40 -2.64 5.50
N GLY A 185 13.77 -3.93 5.64
CA GLY A 185 14.81 -4.38 6.56
C GLY A 185 14.43 -4.36 8.03
N SER A 186 13.27 -3.84 8.38
CA SER A 186 12.76 -3.79 9.76
C SER A 186 11.27 -4.13 9.80
N PRO A 187 10.78 -4.66 10.95
CA PRO A 187 9.35 -4.86 11.12
C PRO A 187 8.57 -3.55 10.98
N SER A 188 7.34 -3.63 10.46
CA SER A 188 6.36 -2.56 10.57
C SER A 188 5.05 -3.06 11.18
N PHE A 189 4.33 -2.16 11.82
CA PHE A 189 3.09 -2.44 12.52
C PHE A 189 2.00 -1.51 12.00
N GLN A 190 0.87 -2.10 11.59
CA GLN A 190 -0.31 -1.32 11.23
C GLN A 190 -1.46 -1.67 12.16
N LEU A 191 -2.23 -0.66 12.54
CA LEU A 191 -3.51 -0.80 13.24
C LEU A 191 -4.56 -0.02 12.46
N GLY A 192 -5.75 -0.58 12.32
CA GLY A 192 -6.81 0.09 11.60
C GLY A 192 -8.21 -0.35 12.02
N LEU A 193 -9.16 0.43 11.54
CA LEU A 193 -10.60 0.23 11.70
C LEU A 193 -11.22 0.26 10.32
N SER A 194 -12.26 -0.53 10.08
CA SER A 194 -13.08 -0.41 8.89
C SER A 194 -14.57 -0.48 9.22
N ALA A 195 -15.38 0.11 8.36
CA ALA A 195 -16.83 0.12 8.45
C ALA A 195 -17.46 -0.11 7.08
N ALA A 196 -18.60 -0.76 7.05
CA ALA A 196 -19.46 -0.88 5.86
C ALA A 196 -20.93 -0.78 6.25
N LYS A 197 -21.71 -0.19 5.36
CA LYS A 197 -23.17 -0.11 5.44
C LYS A 197 -23.74 -0.31 4.06
N GLN A 198 -24.60 -1.26 3.89
CA GLN A 198 -25.42 -1.34 2.70
C GLN A 198 -26.55 -0.30 2.83
N LEU A 199 -26.52 0.71 1.95
CA LEU A 199 -27.45 1.84 1.99
C LEU A 199 -28.82 1.50 1.41
N ASP A 200 -28.80 0.66 0.38
CA ASP A 200 -29.96 0.03 -0.24
C ASP A 200 -29.54 -1.32 -0.87
N ASP A 201 -30.43 -1.96 -1.63
CA ASP A 201 -30.18 -3.29 -2.21
C ASP A 201 -28.94 -3.32 -3.14
N ASP A 202 -28.59 -2.20 -3.76
CA ASP A 202 -27.54 -2.11 -4.78
C ASP A 202 -26.34 -1.26 -4.36
N LEU A 203 -26.49 -0.40 -3.35
CA LEU A 203 -25.43 0.56 -2.97
C LEU A 203 -24.85 0.23 -1.59
N THR A 204 -23.55 0.04 -1.55
CA THR A 204 -22.77 -0.14 -0.32
C THR A 204 -21.81 1.02 -0.11
N TRP A 205 -21.81 1.60 1.09
CA TRP A 205 -20.76 2.51 1.55
C TRP A 205 -19.73 1.76 2.38
N LEU A 206 -18.45 2.08 2.18
CA LEU A 206 -17.33 1.53 2.94
C LEU A 206 -16.41 2.68 3.37
N ALA A 207 -15.76 2.50 4.52
CA ALA A 207 -14.68 3.36 4.95
C ALA A 207 -13.65 2.59 5.79
N ASP A 208 -12.41 3.04 5.77
CA ASP A 208 -11.39 2.57 6.71
C ASP A 208 -10.47 3.73 7.13
N ALA A 209 -9.84 3.53 8.29
CA ALA A 209 -8.76 4.38 8.77
C ALA A 209 -7.67 3.48 9.34
N SER A 210 -6.41 3.76 9.01
CA SER A 210 -5.28 2.98 9.52
C SER A 210 -4.05 3.85 9.75
N PHE A 211 -3.19 3.36 10.64
CA PHE A 211 -1.92 3.93 10.99
C PHE A 211 -0.85 2.85 10.89
N GLN A 212 0.26 3.13 10.19
CA GLN A 212 1.39 2.22 10.02
C GLN A 212 2.68 2.86 10.51
N TYR A 213 3.45 2.13 11.31
CA TYR A 213 4.72 2.54 11.87
C TYR A 213 5.83 1.58 11.45
N PHE A 214 6.97 2.14 11.02
CA PHE A 214 8.16 1.40 10.60
C PHE A 214 9.27 1.56 11.64
N LEU A 215 9.89 0.45 12.05
CA LEU A 215 11.09 0.53 12.87
C LEU A 215 12.29 0.95 12.02
N PRO A 216 13.30 1.61 12.60
CA PRO A 216 14.50 1.98 11.87
C PRO A 216 15.32 0.74 11.48
N HIS A 217 15.97 0.80 10.32
CA HIS A 217 16.91 -0.22 9.83
C HIS A 217 18.28 0.37 9.54
N THR A 218 19.35 -0.43 9.69
CA THR A 218 20.72 -0.07 9.32
C THR A 218 21.08 -0.76 8.02
N TYR A 219 21.06 0.02 6.93
CA TYR A 219 21.57 -0.39 5.63
C TYR A 219 23.11 -0.35 5.62
N PRO A 220 23.80 -0.96 4.65
CA PRO A 220 25.26 -0.94 4.57
C PRO A 220 25.87 0.47 4.53
N PHE A 221 25.11 1.46 4.06
CA PHE A 221 25.56 2.83 3.80
C PHE A 221 24.89 3.89 4.68
N THR A 222 23.75 3.57 5.32
CA THR A 222 23.04 4.52 6.18
C THR A 222 22.14 3.81 7.18
N ARG A 223 21.73 4.51 8.23
CA ARG A 223 20.60 4.11 9.08
C ARG A 223 19.38 4.92 8.69
N TYR A 224 18.29 4.25 8.38
CA TYR A 224 17.09 4.84 7.80
C TYR A 224 15.83 4.38 8.52
N GLN A 225 14.83 5.24 8.57
CA GLN A 225 13.49 4.94 9.07
C GLN A 225 12.46 5.53 8.13
N PHE A 226 11.61 4.69 7.55
CA PHE A 226 10.46 5.15 6.79
C PHE A 226 9.49 5.92 7.69
N GLY A 227 8.95 7.00 7.16
CA GLY A 227 7.95 7.80 7.83
C GLY A 227 6.70 6.99 8.15
N PHE A 228 6.04 7.28 9.25
CA PHE A 228 4.78 6.62 9.52
C PHE A 228 3.67 7.15 8.61
N GLU A 229 2.70 6.28 8.34
CA GLU A 229 1.60 6.54 7.44
C GLU A 229 0.28 6.60 8.19
N THR A 230 -0.56 7.56 7.82
CA THR A 230 -1.97 7.60 8.19
C THR A 230 -2.80 7.55 6.92
N ARG A 231 -3.74 6.61 6.85
CA ARG A 231 -4.64 6.43 5.73
C ARG A 231 -6.08 6.57 6.21
N VAL A 232 -6.91 7.27 5.43
CA VAL A 232 -8.37 7.31 5.61
C VAL A 232 -8.98 7.16 4.24
N ASN A 233 -9.78 6.13 4.05
CA ASN A 233 -10.39 5.81 2.77
C ASN A 233 -11.90 5.79 2.90
N THR A 234 -12.60 6.14 1.84
CA THR A 234 -14.05 5.98 1.72
C THR A 234 -14.42 5.59 0.30
N ALA A 235 -15.40 4.72 0.15
CA ALA A 235 -15.83 4.18 -1.11
C ALA A 235 -17.34 4.00 -1.18
N LEU A 236 -17.85 4.06 -2.40
CA LEU A 236 -19.19 3.61 -2.77
C LEU A 236 -19.05 2.47 -3.79
N ALA A 237 -19.69 1.34 -3.54
CA ALA A 237 -19.79 0.21 -4.46
C ALA A 237 -21.25 0.05 -4.89
N TRP A 238 -21.49 0.18 -6.18
CA TRP A 238 -22.83 0.10 -6.78
C TRP A 238 -22.95 -1.17 -7.61
N ARG A 239 -23.91 -2.01 -7.26
CA ARG A 239 -24.28 -3.23 -7.99
C ARG A 239 -25.07 -2.85 -9.23
N VAL A 240 -24.46 -2.92 -10.42
CA VAL A 240 -25.11 -2.56 -11.69
C VAL A 240 -25.73 -3.75 -12.42
N VAL A 241 -25.23 -4.96 -12.12
CA VAL A 241 -25.79 -6.22 -12.65
C VAL A 241 -25.80 -7.26 -11.54
N ALA A 242 -26.93 -7.93 -11.34
CA ALA A 242 -27.05 -9.10 -10.49
C ALA A 242 -27.91 -10.17 -11.17
N THR A 243 -27.34 -11.33 -11.39
CA THR A 243 -28.02 -12.52 -11.92
C THR A 243 -27.60 -13.74 -11.09
N PRO A 244 -28.32 -14.86 -11.12
CA PRO A 244 -27.87 -16.06 -10.44
C PRO A 244 -26.45 -16.45 -10.86
N GLY A 245 -25.50 -16.40 -9.91
CA GLY A 245 -24.09 -16.77 -10.12
C GLY A 245 -23.19 -15.70 -10.75
N PHE A 246 -23.71 -14.52 -11.12
CA PHE A 246 -22.89 -13.40 -11.64
C PHE A 246 -23.35 -12.06 -11.08
N ARG A 247 -22.38 -11.22 -10.69
CA ARG A 247 -22.59 -9.85 -10.24
C ARG A 247 -21.51 -8.94 -10.82
N LEU A 248 -21.88 -7.69 -11.14
CA LEU A 248 -20.96 -6.63 -11.54
C LEU A 248 -21.21 -5.40 -10.67
N ASP A 249 -20.16 -4.90 -10.02
CA ASP A 249 -20.18 -3.68 -9.23
C ASP A 249 -19.28 -2.62 -9.91
N LEU A 250 -19.74 -1.37 -9.87
CA LEU A 250 -18.90 -0.18 -10.09
C LEU A 250 -18.52 0.38 -8.72
N ALA A 251 -17.26 0.79 -8.57
CA ALA A 251 -16.80 1.39 -7.33
C ALA A 251 -16.12 2.73 -7.60
N GLY A 252 -16.39 3.71 -6.73
CA GLY A 252 -15.70 4.99 -6.67
C GLY A 252 -15.13 5.21 -5.27
N GLU A 253 -13.90 5.72 -5.18
CA GLU A 253 -13.18 5.87 -3.92
C GLU A 253 -12.47 7.21 -3.82
N VAL A 254 -12.39 7.71 -2.59
CA VAL A 254 -11.49 8.81 -2.19
C VAL A 254 -10.57 8.27 -1.10
N ASN A 255 -9.26 8.43 -1.30
CA ASN A 255 -8.27 7.95 -0.37
C ASN A 255 -7.41 9.14 0.09
N PHE A 256 -7.33 9.35 1.40
CA PHE A 256 -6.43 10.27 2.06
C PHE A 256 -5.21 9.50 2.54
N LEU A 257 -4.03 10.03 2.23
CA LEU A 257 -2.75 9.51 2.70
C LEU A 257 -1.94 10.68 3.28
N ASN A 258 -1.49 10.51 4.52
CA ASN A 258 -0.50 11.40 5.14
C ASN A 258 0.75 10.57 5.48
N LEU A 259 1.88 11.04 5.00
CA LEU A 259 3.21 10.47 5.24
C LEU A 259 4.03 11.48 6.01
N VAL A 260 4.49 11.10 7.19
CA VAL A 260 5.50 11.88 7.92
C VAL A 260 6.85 11.73 7.20
N PRO A 261 7.73 12.75 7.22
CA PRO A 261 9.04 12.62 6.60
C PRO A 261 9.80 11.38 7.06
N ASP A 262 10.43 10.71 6.13
CA ASP A 262 11.42 9.68 6.43
C ASP A 262 12.56 10.28 7.25
N ARG A 263 13.35 9.43 7.87
CA ARG A 263 14.47 9.87 8.69
C ARG A 263 15.74 9.10 8.31
N GLU A 264 16.83 9.82 8.16
CA GLU A 264 18.13 9.25 7.84
C GLU A 264 19.18 9.69 8.87
N ALA A 265 20.17 8.86 9.10
CA ALA A 265 21.24 9.18 10.04
C ALA A 265 22.10 10.30 9.50
N ASP A 266 22.36 11.32 10.34
CA ASP A 266 23.39 12.33 10.12
C ASP A 266 24.81 11.76 10.37
N GLY A 267 25.84 12.57 10.13
CA GLY A 267 27.24 12.18 10.38
C GLY A 267 27.54 11.78 11.82
N GLY A 268 26.66 12.04 12.78
CA GLY A 268 26.74 11.62 14.19
C GLY A 268 25.91 10.37 14.50
N GLY A 269 25.20 9.81 13.52
CA GLY A 269 24.35 8.63 13.66
C GLY A 269 22.94 8.89 14.21
N SER A 270 22.56 10.16 14.42
CA SER A 270 21.23 10.55 14.86
C SER A 270 20.28 10.63 13.67
N LEU A 271 19.07 10.03 13.81
CA LEU A 271 18.05 10.06 12.75
C LEU A 271 17.45 11.48 12.64
N GLN A 272 17.68 12.14 11.51
CA GLN A 272 17.13 13.44 11.16
C GLN A 272 16.04 13.31 10.10
N PRO A 273 14.99 14.14 10.12
CA PRO A 273 13.98 14.14 9.07
C PRO A 273 14.58 14.48 7.71
N LEU A 274 14.13 13.77 6.67
CA LEU A 274 14.43 14.08 5.26
C LEU A 274 13.36 15.01 4.71
N PRO A 275 13.64 16.30 4.47
CA PRO A 275 12.64 17.26 4.00
C PRO A 275 12.00 16.87 2.68
N ALA A 276 12.77 16.27 1.77
CA ALA A 276 12.31 15.83 0.45
C ALA A 276 11.56 14.48 0.50
N SER A 277 10.86 14.19 1.59
CA SER A 277 10.03 12.99 1.73
C SER A 277 8.69 13.30 2.41
N GLY A 278 7.70 12.43 2.16
CA GLY A 278 6.40 12.52 2.79
C GLY A 278 5.53 13.68 2.30
N GLY A 279 4.40 13.87 2.96
CA GLY A 279 3.38 14.88 2.62
C GLY A 279 1.97 14.35 2.78
N THR A 280 1.00 15.15 2.35
CA THR A 280 -0.43 14.81 2.36
C THR A 280 -0.95 14.70 0.94
N ILE A 281 -1.65 13.61 0.62
CA ILE A 281 -2.12 13.31 -0.73
C ILE A 281 -3.59 12.87 -0.68
N LEU A 282 -4.39 13.36 -1.63
CA LEU A 282 -5.74 12.88 -1.89
C LEU A 282 -5.78 12.19 -3.25
N TYR A 283 -6.25 10.96 -3.26
CA TYR A 283 -6.49 10.18 -4.46
C TYR A 283 -7.98 10.06 -4.75
N GLY A 284 -8.34 10.12 -6.04
CA GLY A 284 -9.64 9.69 -6.53
C GLY A 284 -9.46 8.44 -7.37
N GLY A 285 -10.27 7.43 -7.13
CA GLY A 285 -10.23 6.13 -7.80
C GLY A 285 -11.58 5.69 -8.32
N LEU A 286 -11.57 4.99 -9.45
CA LEU A 286 -12.73 4.33 -10.04
C LEU A 286 -12.34 2.91 -10.47
N GLY A 287 -13.31 2.01 -10.48
CA GLY A 287 -13.08 0.67 -11.00
C GLY A 287 -14.34 -0.17 -11.09
N VAL A 288 -14.13 -1.38 -11.56
CA VAL A 288 -15.19 -2.38 -11.71
C VAL A 288 -14.77 -3.67 -11.01
N ARG A 289 -15.73 -4.38 -10.45
CA ARG A 289 -15.52 -5.71 -9.89
C ARG A 289 -16.61 -6.66 -10.35
N ALA A 290 -16.19 -7.74 -10.97
CA ALA A 290 -17.08 -8.83 -11.38
C ALA A 290 -16.94 -10.01 -10.40
N TYR A 291 -18.06 -10.67 -10.11
CA TYR A 291 -18.11 -11.88 -9.33
C TYR A 291 -18.77 -13.00 -10.16
N ALA A 292 -18.14 -14.16 -10.19
CA ALA A 292 -18.68 -15.36 -10.85
C ALA A 292 -18.54 -16.55 -9.89
N GLY A 293 -19.64 -16.87 -9.22
CA GLY A 293 -19.64 -17.86 -8.15
C GLY A 293 -18.68 -17.47 -7.03
N ARG A 294 -17.58 -18.22 -6.90
CA ARG A 294 -16.54 -18.03 -5.85
C ARG A 294 -15.38 -17.18 -6.31
N PHE A 295 -15.39 -16.75 -7.54
CA PHE A 295 -14.33 -15.98 -8.19
C PHE A 295 -14.70 -14.51 -8.22
N SER A 296 -13.72 -13.63 -8.02
CA SER A 296 -13.89 -12.23 -8.37
C SER A 296 -12.68 -11.68 -9.10
N ALA A 297 -12.93 -10.73 -10.01
CA ALA A 297 -11.93 -9.97 -10.71
C ALA A 297 -12.25 -8.49 -10.60
N ALA A 298 -11.27 -7.66 -10.28
CA ALA A 298 -11.44 -6.21 -10.24
C ALA A 298 -10.34 -5.52 -11.04
N LEU A 299 -10.74 -4.47 -11.76
CA LEU A 299 -9.82 -3.53 -12.42
C LEU A 299 -10.11 -2.14 -11.86
N ALA A 300 -9.07 -1.48 -11.37
CA ALA A 300 -9.13 -0.17 -10.74
C ALA A 300 -8.08 0.77 -11.32
N ALA A 301 -8.41 2.06 -11.34
CA ALA A 301 -7.45 3.12 -11.62
C ALA A 301 -7.65 4.26 -10.62
N ARG A 302 -6.56 4.80 -10.07
CA ARG A 302 -6.59 5.98 -9.19
C ARG A 302 -5.47 6.95 -9.55
N THR A 303 -5.69 8.23 -9.26
CA THR A 303 -4.69 9.29 -9.43
C THR A 303 -4.79 10.30 -8.31
N SER A 304 -3.68 10.97 -7.99
CA SER A 304 -3.67 12.07 -7.04
C SER A 304 -4.31 13.30 -7.67
N PHE A 305 -5.40 13.80 -7.10
CA PHE A 305 -6.04 15.04 -7.54
C PHE A 305 -5.65 16.26 -6.69
N ALA A 306 -5.16 16.04 -5.46
CA ALA A 306 -4.59 17.06 -4.60
C ALA A 306 -3.41 16.47 -3.82
N ARG A 307 -2.35 17.28 -3.65
CA ARG A 307 -1.16 16.90 -2.91
C ARG A 307 -0.48 18.10 -2.30
N TRP A 308 0.04 17.92 -1.11
CA TRP A 308 0.86 18.88 -0.36
C TRP A 308 2.08 18.11 0.14
N LEU A 309 3.13 18.08 -0.69
CA LEU A 309 4.38 17.40 -0.38
C LEU A 309 5.26 18.30 0.48
N ASN A 310 6.09 17.71 1.35
CA ASN A 310 6.93 18.46 2.29
C ASN A 310 7.98 19.31 1.59
N ASP A 311 8.63 18.79 0.53
CA ASP A 311 9.49 19.55 -0.37
C ASP A 311 9.18 19.17 -1.81
N GLN A 312 8.14 19.78 -2.37
CA GLN A 312 7.67 19.44 -3.70
C GLN A 312 8.71 19.71 -4.80
N ALA A 313 9.64 20.64 -4.58
CA ALA A 313 10.66 20.99 -5.56
C ALA A 313 11.79 19.94 -5.65
N ALA A 314 12.02 19.19 -4.58
CA ALA A 314 13.08 18.18 -4.51
C ALA A 314 12.56 16.73 -4.53
N GLN A 315 11.25 16.50 -4.33
CA GLN A 315 10.66 15.17 -4.38
C GLN A 315 10.42 14.73 -5.83
N GLN A 316 10.88 13.53 -6.18
CA GLN A 316 10.57 12.85 -7.44
C GLN A 316 10.29 11.37 -7.15
N GLY A 317 9.45 10.72 -7.96
CA GLY A 317 9.14 9.28 -7.80
C GLY A 317 8.51 8.90 -6.45
N SER A 318 8.01 9.87 -5.67
CA SER A 318 7.35 9.63 -4.38
C SER A 318 5.84 9.45 -4.55
N GLU A 319 5.18 9.03 -3.47
CA GLU A 319 3.71 8.98 -3.38
C GLU A 319 3.13 10.35 -3.75
N GLY A 320 2.06 10.35 -4.56
CA GLY A 320 1.41 11.55 -5.09
C GLY A 320 2.03 12.11 -6.37
N LEU A 321 3.20 11.64 -6.80
CA LEU A 321 3.87 12.05 -8.05
C LEU A 321 3.74 11.00 -9.17
N GLU A 322 3.05 9.90 -8.92
CA GLU A 322 2.65 8.98 -9.97
C GLU A 322 1.66 9.63 -10.95
N VAL A 323 1.69 9.19 -12.19
CA VAL A 323 0.69 9.57 -13.22
C VAL A 323 -0.66 8.96 -12.86
N ALA A 324 -0.64 7.68 -12.54
CA ALA A 324 -1.79 6.90 -12.09
C ALA A 324 -1.30 5.64 -11.36
N ARG A 325 -2.22 4.98 -10.67
CA ARG A 325 -2.05 3.60 -10.19
C ARG A 325 -3.14 2.75 -10.83
N VAL A 326 -2.76 1.71 -11.55
CA VAL A 326 -3.69 0.78 -12.20
C VAL A 326 -3.53 -0.58 -11.56
N ALA A 327 -4.60 -1.12 -10.98
CA ALA A 327 -4.58 -2.37 -10.26
C ALA A 327 -5.53 -3.42 -10.89
N LEU A 328 -5.03 -4.63 -11.06
CA LEU A 328 -5.79 -5.83 -11.36
C LEU A 328 -5.80 -6.71 -10.11
N THR A 329 -6.98 -7.10 -9.65
CA THR A 329 -7.13 -8.01 -8.52
C THR A 329 -7.94 -9.23 -8.94
N LEU A 330 -7.42 -10.42 -8.70
CA LEU A 330 -8.11 -11.69 -8.88
C LEU A 330 -8.24 -12.36 -7.51
N SER A 331 -9.42 -12.83 -7.14
CA SER A 331 -9.59 -13.51 -5.86
C SER A 331 -10.49 -14.73 -5.95
N TRP A 332 -10.33 -15.64 -5.03
CA TRP A 332 -11.06 -16.89 -4.93
C TRP A 332 -11.34 -17.24 -3.48
N VAL A 333 -12.61 -17.55 -3.16
CA VAL A 333 -13.03 -18.05 -1.85
C VAL A 333 -13.37 -19.52 -1.98
N LEU A 334 -12.62 -20.36 -1.27
CA LEU A 334 -12.85 -21.78 -1.16
C LEU A 334 -13.59 -22.06 0.16
N PRO A 335 -14.87 -22.47 0.16
CA PRO A 335 -15.53 -22.94 1.38
C PRO A 335 -14.97 -24.30 1.79
N GLN A 336 -15.25 -24.69 3.00
CA GLN A 336 -15.08 -26.09 3.44
C GLN A 336 -16.00 -27.02 2.69
#